data_50885c44f9a8dfc152b3f1e2208374e5
#
_entry.id   50885c44f9a8dfc152b3f1e2208374e5
#
_cell.length_a   1.000
_cell.length_b   1.000
_cell.length_c   1.000
_cell.angle_alpha   90.00
_cell.angle_beta   90.00
_cell.angle_gamma   90.00
#
_symmetry.space_group_name_H-M   'P 1'
#
loop_
_entity.id
_entity.type
_entity.pdbx_description
1 polymer ?
#
loop_
_entity_poly.entity_id
_entity_poly.type
_entity_poly.pdbx_seq_one_letter_code
_entity_poly.pdbx_strand_id
1 'polypeptide(L)'
;MNQLVDREGTVLRVGSLADWEVKRDRALAAMQEVMGPLPGEEKRCALEVEVEEVVDCGSYVRQLLSYSAEPGGRVPAFLLVPKGDGPFPAVLCPHPTSNTEGHKVVVGLSEKPNRSYASELAERGFITLAPSYPLLANYQPDWRALGYESATMKAIWDNMRGLDLLEGMDGVAAGGFGSIGHSLGGHNSIYTAVFDPRIKAVVSCCGFDSYQDYKDGDIDGWASDRYMPKLLHYALADIPFDFHDMVAALAPRPFLAVAPLRDANFKWQSVDRI
;
A
#
# COMPACT_ATOMS: atom_id res chain seq x y z
N MET A 1 4.53 -3.64 23.76
CA MET A 1 5.29 -4.00 22.57
C MET A 1 6.35 -5.10 22.74
N ASN A 2 6.83 -5.37 23.94
CA ASN A 2 7.89 -6.37 24.18
C ASN A 2 7.36 -7.79 24.49
N GLN A 3 6.12 -8.07 24.19
CA GLN A 3 5.52 -9.38 24.43
C GLN A 3 4.81 -9.87 23.18
N LEU A 4 4.92 -11.14 22.91
CA LEU A 4 4.19 -11.89 21.92
C LEU A 4 3.33 -12.89 22.71
N VAL A 5 2.02 -12.81 22.58
CA VAL A 5 1.12 -13.83 23.12
C VAL A 5 0.73 -14.72 21.95
N ASP A 6 0.99 -16.02 22.05
CA ASP A 6 0.49 -16.97 21.06
C ASP A 6 -0.98 -17.32 21.33
N ARG A 7 -1.59 -18.09 20.40
CA ARG A 7 -3.00 -18.56 20.52
C ARG A 7 -3.24 -19.44 21.76
N GLU A 8 -2.18 -19.96 22.34
CA GLU A 8 -2.22 -20.82 23.54
C GLU A 8 -2.01 -20.00 24.83
N GLY A 9 -1.88 -18.66 24.69
CA GLY A 9 -1.67 -17.75 25.82
C GLY A 9 -0.22 -17.68 26.30
N THR A 10 0.74 -18.28 25.59
CA THR A 10 2.15 -18.23 25.94
C THR A 10 2.73 -16.87 25.63
N VAL A 11 3.29 -16.21 26.62
CA VAL A 11 3.93 -14.90 26.47
C VAL A 11 5.40 -15.07 26.10
N LEU A 12 5.76 -14.75 24.87
CA LEU A 12 7.14 -14.64 24.44
C LEU A 12 7.62 -13.20 24.60
N ARG A 13 8.70 -13.01 25.32
CA ARG A 13 9.32 -11.70 25.48
C ARG A 13 10.28 -11.45 24.31
N VAL A 14 10.04 -10.39 23.57
CA VAL A 14 10.97 -9.95 22.51
C VAL A 14 12.16 -9.26 23.18
N GLY A 15 13.29 -9.95 23.30
CA GLY A 15 14.51 -9.48 23.93
C GLY A 15 15.72 -9.49 23.00
N SER A 16 15.59 -10.05 21.81
CA SER A 16 16.65 -10.16 20.81
C SER A 16 16.14 -9.92 19.40
N LEU A 17 17.06 -9.75 18.45
CA LEU A 17 16.72 -9.66 17.02
C LEU A 17 16.03 -10.95 16.54
N ALA A 18 16.51 -12.11 17.00
CA ALA A 18 15.90 -13.39 16.63
C ALA A 18 14.44 -13.50 17.12
N ASP A 19 14.13 -13.06 18.35
CA ASP A 19 12.76 -13.01 18.85
C ASP A 19 11.89 -12.06 18.01
N TRP A 20 12.50 -10.95 17.56
CA TRP A 20 11.84 -9.99 16.70
C TRP A 20 11.51 -10.59 15.32
N GLU A 21 12.43 -11.32 14.71
CA GLU A 21 12.21 -12.01 13.42
C GLU A 21 11.06 -13.00 13.53
N VAL A 22 11.01 -13.80 14.61
CA VAL A 22 9.88 -14.70 14.89
C VAL A 22 8.57 -13.93 15.02
N LYS A 23 8.57 -12.79 15.72
CA LYS A 23 7.38 -11.95 15.86
C LYS A 23 6.93 -11.40 14.50
N ARG A 24 7.86 -10.89 13.70
CA ARG A 24 7.60 -10.37 12.37
C ARG A 24 6.97 -11.43 11.46
N ASP A 25 7.54 -12.63 11.43
CA ASP A 25 7.02 -13.73 10.61
C ASP A 25 5.60 -14.14 11.04
N ARG A 26 5.31 -14.14 12.32
CA ARG A 26 3.94 -14.37 12.83
C ARG A 26 2.97 -13.27 12.41
N ALA A 27 3.39 -12.01 12.44
CA ALA A 27 2.57 -10.90 11.97
C ALA A 27 2.26 -11.03 10.46
N LEU A 28 3.26 -11.40 9.65
CA LEU A 28 3.06 -11.65 8.22
C LEU A 28 2.12 -12.84 7.96
N ALA A 29 2.25 -13.91 8.73
CA ALA A 29 1.36 -15.06 8.64
C ALA A 29 -0.08 -14.69 9.02
N ALA A 30 -0.26 -13.92 10.10
CA ALA A 30 -1.57 -13.43 10.54
C ALA A 30 -2.22 -12.50 9.52
N MET A 31 -1.44 -11.62 8.87
CA MET A 31 -1.93 -10.79 7.77
C MET A 31 -2.43 -11.67 6.62
N GLN A 32 -1.68 -12.70 6.23
CA GLN A 32 -2.08 -13.61 5.15
C GLN A 32 -3.29 -14.49 5.53
N GLU A 33 -3.46 -14.82 6.80
CA GLU A 33 -4.65 -15.53 7.28
C GLU A 33 -5.94 -14.73 7.00
N VAL A 34 -5.89 -13.42 7.16
CA VAL A 34 -7.05 -12.52 6.97
C VAL A 34 -7.14 -12.02 5.52
N MET A 35 -6.03 -11.61 4.94
CA MET A 35 -5.99 -11.01 3.60
C MET A 35 -6.01 -12.04 2.47
N GLY A 36 -5.70 -13.29 2.78
CA GLY A 36 -5.36 -14.35 1.83
C GLY A 36 -3.84 -14.45 1.59
N PRO A 37 -3.37 -15.56 1.03
CA PRO A 37 -1.95 -15.79 0.80
C PRO A 37 -1.38 -14.79 -0.21
N LEU A 38 -0.14 -14.35 0.04
CA LEU A 38 0.62 -13.58 -0.95
C LEU A 38 0.89 -14.48 -2.15
N PRO A 39 0.56 -14.05 -3.39
CA PRO A 39 0.89 -14.81 -4.59
C PRO A 39 2.40 -15.06 -4.73
N GLY A 40 2.74 -16.22 -5.28
CA GLY A 40 4.11 -16.58 -5.59
C GLY A 40 4.49 -16.30 -7.05
N GLU A 41 5.64 -16.88 -7.46
CA GLU A 41 6.20 -16.71 -8.80
C GLU A 41 5.27 -17.27 -9.90
N GLU A 42 4.37 -18.19 -9.56
CA GLU A 42 3.39 -18.78 -10.49
C GLU A 42 2.40 -17.75 -11.05
N LYS A 43 2.19 -16.63 -10.35
CA LYS A 43 1.37 -15.52 -10.84
C LYS A 43 2.14 -14.47 -11.64
N ARG A 44 3.46 -14.51 -11.64
CA ARG A 44 4.26 -13.57 -12.42
C ARG A 44 4.15 -13.88 -13.92
N CYS A 45 3.93 -12.82 -14.69
CA CYS A 45 3.93 -12.85 -16.15
C CYS A 45 4.69 -11.64 -16.69
N ALA A 46 4.90 -11.57 -18.00
CA ALA A 46 5.41 -10.36 -18.64
C ALA A 46 4.48 -9.17 -18.31
N LEU A 47 5.04 -8.01 -18.02
CA LEU A 47 4.26 -6.83 -17.62
C LEU A 47 3.39 -6.27 -18.77
N GLU A 48 3.77 -6.51 -20.01
CA GLU A 48 3.00 -6.11 -21.21
C GLU A 48 2.43 -4.69 -21.08
N VAL A 49 3.35 -3.73 -20.83
CA VAL A 49 2.97 -2.34 -20.57
C VAL A 49 2.34 -1.73 -21.82
N GLU A 50 1.15 -1.18 -21.66
CA GLU A 50 0.44 -0.44 -22.72
C GLU A 50 0.25 1.00 -22.29
N VAL A 51 0.78 1.94 -23.06
CA VAL A 51 0.63 3.38 -22.82
C VAL A 51 -0.59 3.87 -23.60
N GLU A 52 -1.56 4.44 -22.87
CA GLU A 52 -2.82 4.94 -23.43
C GLU A 52 -2.76 6.45 -23.72
N GLU A 53 -2.09 7.21 -22.86
CA GLU A 53 -1.98 8.67 -22.98
C GLU A 53 -0.60 9.14 -22.53
N VAL A 54 -0.06 10.16 -23.20
CA VAL A 54 1.16 10.86 -22.81
C VAL A 54 0.92 12.35 -22.80
N VAL A 55 1.18 13.01 -21.67
CA VAL A 55 0.95 14.45 -21.48
C VAL A 55 2.23 15.10 -20.97
N ASP A 56 2.65 16.16 -21.65
CA ASP A 56 3.74 17.03 -21.19
C ASP A 56 3.20 18.00 -20.11
N CYS A 57 3.68 17.83 -18.89
CA CYS A 57 3.31 18.65 -17.73
C CYS A 57 4.38 19.70 -17.37
N GLY A 58 5.25 20.09 -18.30
CA GLY A 58 6.31 21.06 -18.09
C GLY A 58 7.58 20.42 -17.52
N SER A 59 7.70 20.23 -16.22
CA SER A 59 8.87 19.65 -15.57
C SER A 59 8.92 18.11 -15.62
N TYR A 60 7.80 17.44 -15.91
CA TYR A 60 7.69 16.00 -16.04
C TYR A 60 6.76 15.60 -17.19
N VAL A 61 6.80 14.35 -17.57
CA VAL A 61 5.85 13.72 -18.49
C VAL A 61 4.95 12.79 -17.69
N ARG A 62 3.63 12.92 -17.83
CA ARG A 62 2.63 12.03 -17.25
C ARG A 62 2.15 11.05 -18.31
N GLN A 63 2.17 9.78 -17.98
CA GLN A 63 1.63 8.71 -18.81
C GLN A 63 0.47 8.03 -18.08
N LEU A 64 -0.65 7.84 -18.77
CA LEU A 64 -1.66 6.86 -18.40
C LEU A 64 -1.29 5.54 -19.09
N LEU A 65 -1.13 4.50 -18.33
CA LEU A 65 -0.74 3.19 -18.83
C LEU A 65 -1.46 2.07 -18.08
N SER A 66 -1.34 0.86 -18.61
CA SER A 66 -1.69 -0.34 -17.87
C SER A 66 -0.58 -1.39 -17.98
N TYR A 67 -0.49 -2.27 -16.98
CA TYR A 67 0.45 -3.38 -16.96
C TYR A 67 -0.21 -4.67 -16.48
N SER A 68 0.30 -5.83 -16.93
CA SER A 68 -0.17 -7.14 -16.48
C SER A 68 0.41 -7.48 -15.11
N ALA A 69 -0.43 -7.59 -14.08
CA ALA A 69 -0.01 -8.02 -12.75
C ALA A 69 0.06 -9.56 -12.67
N GLU A 70 -0.83 -10.24 -13.35
CA GLU A 70 -0.92 -11.70 -13.51
C GLU A 70 -1.64 -12.05 -14.82
N PRO A 71 -1.67 -13.33 -15.26
CA PRO A 71 -2.46 -13.73 -16.41
C PRO A 71 -3.93 -13.35 -16.26
N GLY A 72 -4.42 -12.53 -17.19
CA GLY A 72 -5.80 -12.01 -17.18
C GLY A 72 -6.06 -10.83 -16.24
N GLY A 73 -5.08 -10.36 -15.49
CA GLY A 73 -5.18 -9.22 -14.58
C GLY A 73 -4.35 -8.02 -15.05
N ARG A 74 -5.00 -6.95 -15.56
CA ARG A 74 -4.33 -5.68 -15.94
C ARG A 74 -4.66 -4.58 -14.95
N VAL A 75 -3.66 -3.78 -14.62
CA VAL A 75 -3.73 -2.69 -13.64
C VAL A 75 -3.55 -1.36 -14.35
N PRO A 76 -4.54 -0.47 -14.36
CA PRO A 76 -4.36 0.90 -14.81
C PRO A 76 -3.47 1.68 -13.83
N ALA A 77 -2.56 2.50 -14.34
CA ALA A 77 -1.68 3.32 -13.51
C ALA A 77 -1.32 4.65 -14.19
N PHE A 78 -1.01 5.66 -13.40
CA PHE A 78 -0.26 6.81 -13.88
C PHE A 78 1.21 6.64 -13.54
N LEU A 79 2.06 6.86 -14.55
CA LEU A 79 3.51 6.96 -14.41
C LEU A 79 3.93 8.40 -14.73
N LEU A 80 4.62 9.05 -13.81
CA LEU A 80 5.14 10.40 -13.98
C LEU A 80 6.67 10.34 -13.96
N VAL A 81 7.29 10.84 -15.02
CA VAL A 81 8.74 10.79 -15.22
C VAL A 81 9.28 12.22 -15.33
N PRO A 82 10.13 12.68 -14.39
CA PRO A 82 10.78 13.98 -14.48
C PRO A 82 11.57 14.13 -15.79
N LYS A 83 11.65 15.36 -16.31
CA LYS A 83 12.54 15.67 -17.41
C LYS A 83 13.95 15.97 -16.90
N GLY A 84 14.97 15.60 -17.66
CA GLY A 84 16.39 15.83 -17.36
C GLY A 84 17.19 14.54 -17.33
N ASP A 85 18.43 14.69 -16.91
CA ASP A 85 19.42 13.59 -16.88
C ASP A 85 19.32 12.86 -15.53
N GLY A 86 18.60 11.72 -15.49
CA GLY A 86 18.52 10.84 -14.32
C GLY A 86 19.91 10.29 -13.88
N PRO A 87 19.97 9.26 -13.03
CA PRO A 87 18.82 8.50 -12.55
C PRO A 87 18.02 9.22 -11.45
N PHE A 88 16.70 9.01 -11.43
CA PHE A 88 15.79 9.59 -10.46
C PHE A 88 15.33 8.55 -9.44
N PRO A 89 15.21 8.90 -8.15
CA PRO A 89 14.58 8.03 -7.17
C PRO A 89 13.10 7.81 -7.54
N ALA A 90 12.58 6.60 -7.23
CA ALA A 90 11.21 6.27 -7.59
C ALA A 90 10.34 6.01 -6.36
N VAL A 91 9.05 6.40 -6.46
CA VAL A 91 8.08 6.35 -5.39
C VAL A 91 6.77 5.76 -5.87
N LEU A 92 6.28 4.74 -5.16
CA LEU A 92 4.93 4.23 -5.29
C LEU A 92 3.95 5.16 -4.58
N CYS A 93 2.89 5.57 -5.25
CA CYS A 93 1.92 6.57 -4.79
C CYS A 93 0.48 6.02 -4.78
N PRO A 94 0.12 5.07 -3.89
CA PRO A 94 -1.25 4.57 -3.78
C PRO A 94 -2.23 5.70 -3.45
N HIS A 95 -3.39 5.69 -4.13
CA HIS A 95 -4.37 6.77 -4.01
C HIS A 95 -5.37 6.57 -2.86
N PRO A 96 -6.01 7.63 -2.36
CA PRO A 96 -7.08 7.54 -1.37
C PRO A 96 -8.36 6.94 -1.97
N THR A 97 -9.30 6.57 -1.11
CA THR A 97 -10.64 6.14 -1.55
C THR A 97 -11.30 7.22 -2.40
N SER A 98 -11.56 6.90 -3.66
CA SER A 98 -12.36 7.71 -4.58
C SER A 98 -13.07 6.80 -5.56
N ASN A 99 -14.40 6.72 -5.44
CA ASN A 99 -15.21 5.81 -6.27
C ASN A 99 -15.27 6.25 -7.74
N THR A 100 -15.00 7.51 -8.02
CA THR A 100 -15.14 8.10 -9.37
C THR A 100 -13.82 8.49 -10.01
N GLU A 101 -12.84 8.95 -9.22
CA GLU A 101 -11.58 9.52 -9.72
C GLU A 101 -10.40 8.55 -9.57
N GLY A 102 -10.43 7.69 -8.51
CA GLY A 102 -9.36 6.72 -8.25
C GLY A 102 -7.98 7.36 -8.19
N HIS A 103 -7.03 6.84 -8.94
CA HIS A 103 -5.64 7.32 -9.01
C HIS A 103 -5.49 8.73 -9.60
N LYS A 104 -6.50 9.29 -10.29
CA LYS A 104 -6.49 10.67 -10.79
C LYS A 104 -6.28 11.69 -9.67
N VAL A 105 -6.75 11.36 -8.45
CA VAL A 105 -6.61 12.23 -7.27
C VAL A 105 -5.15 12.58 -7.00
N VAL A 106 -4.24 11.66 -7.15
CA VAL A 106 -2.84 11.86 -6.73
C VAL A 106 -1.94 12.46 -7.80
N VAL A 107 -2.44 12.56 -9.03
CA VAL A 107 -1.71 13.12 -10.17
C VAL A 107 -2.21 14.49 -10.63
N GLY A 108 -2.95 15.21 -9.78
CA GLY A 108 -3.42 16.55 -10.07
C GLY A 108 -4.61 16.64 -11.04
N LEU A 109 -5.34 15.55 -11.27
CA LEU A 109 -6.53 15.47 -12.11
C LEU A 109 -7.84 15.43 -11.29
N SER A 110 -7.81 15.96 -10.08
CA SER A 110 -8.94 16.04 -9.17
C SER A 110 -8.99 17.43 -8.55
N GLU A 111 -10.18 17.91 -8.23
CA GLU A 111 -10.38 19.16 -7.50
C GLU A 111 -10.10 19.05 -5.98
N LYS A 112 -9.77 17.85 -5.49
CA LYS A 112 -9.48 17.63 -4.07
C LYS A 112 -8.14 18.26 -3.69
N PRO A 113 -8.11 19.29 -2.84
CA PRO A 113 -6.87 19.99 -2.51
C PRO A 113 -5.90 19.12 -1.72
N ASN A 114 -4.60 19.41 -1.86
CA ASN A 114 -3.52 18.82 -1.07
C ASN A 114 -3.43 17.27 -1.18
N ARG A 115 -3.75 16.72 -2.34
CA ARG A 115 -3.72 15.27 -2.60
C ARG A 115 -2.91 14.87 -3.82
N SER A 116 -2.29 15.83 -4.49
CA SER A 116 -1.54 15.63 -5.73
C SER A 116 -0.08 15.21 -5.49
N TYR A 117 0.17 14.41 -4.46
CA TYR A 117 1.53 14.10 -4.01
C TYR A 117 2.37 13.36 -5.06
N ALA A 118 1.76 12.62 -6.00
CA ALA A 118 2.51 11.99 -7.09
C ALA A 118 3.04 13.04 -8.08
N SER A 119 2.23 14.02 -8.49
CA SER A 119 2.69 15.12 -9.34
C SER A 119 3.66 16.05 -8.62
N GLU A 120 3.40 16.37 -7.35
CA GLU A 120 4.30 17.19 -6.55
C GLU A 120 5.69 16.56 -6.35
N LEU A 121 5.77 15.23 -6.23
CA LEU A 121 7.03 14.51 -6.18
C LEU A 121 7.71 14.50 -7.56
N ALA A 122 6.96 14.33 -8.64
CA ALA A 122 7.51 14.38 -10.00
C ALA A 122 8.12 15.74 -10.32
N GLU A 123 7.48 16.84 -9.89
CA GLU A 123 8.03 18.20 -9.99
C GLU A 123 9.35 18.37 -9.21
N ARG A 124 9.57 17.54 -8.18
CA ARG A 124 10.78 17.54 -7.33
C ARG A 124 11.83 16.52 -7.77
N GLY A 125 11.67 15.90 -8.94
CA GLY A 125 12.66 15.00 -9.51
C GLY A 125 12.52 13.54 -9.06
N PHE A 126 11.32 13.09 -8.66
CA PHE A 126 11.04 11.68 -8.38
C PHE A 126 10.24 11.06 -9.53
N ILE A 127 10.57 9.88 -9.98
CA ILE A 127 9.66 9.06 -10.76
C ILE A 127 8.55 8.58 -9.84
N THR A 128 7.28 8.74 -10.24
CA THR A 128 6.16 8.29 -9.42
C THR A 128 5.26 7.35 -10.20
N LEU A 129 4.82 6.28 -9.52
CA LEU A 129 3.84 5.33 -10.05
C LEU A 129 2.61 5.33 -9.15
N ALA A 130 1.45 5.58 -9.71
CA ALA A 130 0.16 5.62 -9.02
C ALA A 130 -0.79 4.56 -9.62
N PRO A 131 -0.73 3.29 -9.15
CA PRO A 131 -1.65 2.25 -9.58
C PRO A 131 -3.08 2.50 -9.10
N SER A 132 -4.07 2.02 -9.85
CA SER A 132 -5.45 1.97 -9.39
C SER A 132 -5.63 0.90 -8.32
N TYR A 133 -6.46 1.20 -7.32
CA TYR A 133 -6.86 0.23 -6.30
C TYR A 133 -8.12 -0.55 -6.79
N PRO A 134 -8.19 -1.88 -6.57
CA PRO A 134 -9.33 -2.69 -6.97
C PRO A 134 -10.67 -2.17 -6.43
N LEU A 135 -11.72 -2.31 -7.21
CA LEU A 135 -13.10 -1.89 -6.92
C LEU A 135 -13.27 -0.38 -6.73
N LEU A 136 -12.34 0.42 -7.27
CA LEU A 136 -12.46 1.88 -7.30
C LEU A 136 -12.37 2.40 -8.73
N ALA A 137 -13.16 3.44 -9.00
CA ALA A 137 -13.21 4.14 -10.29
C ALA A 137 -13.29 3.18 -11.49
N ASN A 138 -12.34 3.28 -12.41
CA ASN A 138 -12.29 2.48 -13.64
C ASN A 138 -11.62 1.10 -13.48
N TYR A 139 -11.22 0.71 -12.27
CA TYR A 139 -10.54 -0.57 -12.03
C TYR A 139 -11.44 -1.52 -11.23
N GLN A 140 -12.10 -2.46 -11.95
CA GLN A 140 -13.09 -3.38 -11.40
C GLN A 140 -12.71 -4.84 -11.70
N PRO A 141 -11.55 -5.35 -11.20
CA PRO A 141 -11.16 -6.73 -11.41
C PRO A 141 -12.06 -7.69 -10.64
N ASP A 142 -12.36 -8.83 -11.26
CA ASP A 142 -12.92 -9.96 -10.50
C ASP A 142 -11.79 -10.65 -9.72
N TRP A 143 -11.43 -10.07 -8.58
CA TRP A 143 -10.33 -10.55 -7.76
C TRP A 143 -10.56 -11.97 -7.23
N ARG A 144 -11.84 -12.39 -7.06
CA ARG A 144 -12.18 -13.76 -6.67
C ARG A 144 -11.88 -14.75 -7.79
N ALA A 145 -12.27 -14.45 -9.01
CA ALA A 145 -11.94 -15.28 -10.18
C ALA A 145 -10.42 -15.34 -10.44
N LEU A 146 -9.69 -14.29 -10.08
CA LEU A 146 -8.23 -14.27 -10.11
C LEU A 146 -7.59 -15.02 -8.93
N GLY A 147 -8.37 -15.61 -8.02
CA GLY A 147 -7.90 -16.46 -6.93
C GLY A 147 -7.43 -15.71 -5.68
N TYR A 148 -7.86 -14.48 -5.46
CA TYR A 148 -7.60 -13.75 -4.23
C TYR A 148 -8.72 -13.95 -3.19
N GLU A 149 -8.39 -13.74 -1.92
CA GLU A 149 -9.35 -13.81 -0.82
C GLU A 149 -9.76 -12.42 -0.32
N SER A 150 -9.07 -11.38 -0.79
CA SER A 150 -9.38 -9.98 -0.49
C SER A 150 -8.90 -9.03 -1.61
N ALA A 151 -9.59 -7.91 -1.78
CA ALA A 151 -9.12 -6.86 -2.67
C ALA A 151 -7.85 -6.17 -2.13
N THR A 152 -7.61 -6.23 -0.81
CA THR A 152 -6.37 -5.74 -0.20
C THR A 152 -5.16 -6.55 -0.68
N MET A 153 -5.23 -7.89 -0.68
CA MET A 153 -4.12 -8.72 -1.19
C MET A 153 -3.91 -8.52 -2.68
N LYS A 154 -5.01 -8.38 -3.46
CA LYS A 154 -4.94 -8.01 -4.88
C LYS A 154 -4.18 -6.69 -5.08
N ALA A 155 -4.50 -5.65 -4.29
CA ALA A 155 -3.82 -4.36 -4.38
C ALA A 155 -2.33 -4.43 -3.99
N ILE A 156 -1.98 -5.24 -2.98
CA ILE A 156 -0.58 -5.48 -2.61
C ILE A 156 0.17 -6.08 -3.79
N TRP A 157 -0.39 -7.12 -4.41
CA TRP A 157 0.22 -7.76 -5.58
C TRP A 157 0.36 -6.79 -6.75
N ASP A 158 -0.68 -6.03 -7.07
CA ASP A 158 -0.65 -5.01 -8.12
C ASP A 158 0.47 -4.00 -7.91
N ASN A 159 0.63 -3.53 -6.68
CA ASN A 159 1.70 -2.62 -6.31
C ASN A 159 3.09 -3.27 -6.47
N MET A 160 3.26 -4.52 -6.03
CA MET A 160 4.52 -5.26 -6.20
C MET A 160 4.89 -5.42 -7.68
N ARG A 161 3.91 -5.70 -8.54
CA ARG A 161 4.11 -5.74 -9.99
C ARG A 161 4.42 -4.35 -10.58
N GLY A 162 3.83 -3.32 -10.01
CA GLY A 162 4.20 -1.93 -10.33
C GLY A 162 5.65 -1.60 -9.93
N LEU A 163 6.15 -2.16 -8.82
CA LEU A 163 7.56 -2.04 -8.46
C LEU A 163 8.48 -2.81 -9.42
N ASP A 164 8.03 -3.96 -9.95
CA ASP A 164 8.78 -4.66 -11.00
C ASP A 164 8.91 -3.80 -12.29
N LEU A 165 7.83 -3.05 -12.62
CA LEU A 165 7.88 -2.09 -13.73
C LEU A 165 8.93 -1.00 -13.48
N LEU A 166 8.90 -0.38 -12.30
CA LEU A 166 9.87 0.66 -11.93
C LEU A 166 11.31 0.13 -11.92
N GLU A 167 11.52 -1.09 -11.42
CA GLU A 167 12.84 -1.72 -11.34
C GLU A 167 13.43 -2.02 -12.74
N GLY A 168 12.57 -2.32 -13.71
CA GLY A 168 12.97 -2.57 -15.10
C GLY A 168 13.14 -1.31 -15.97
N MET A 169 12.87 -0.12 -15.42
CA MET A 169 12.98 1.13 -16.20
C MET A 169 14.39 1.70 -16.18
N ASP A 170 14.89 2.09 -17.37
CA ASP A 170 16.06 2.95 -17.46
C ASP A 170 15.77 4.30 -16.78
N GLY A 171 16.77 4.86 -16.11
CA GLY A 171 16.66 6.15 -15.44
C GLY A 171 16.08 6.11 -14.02
N VAL A 172 15.71 4.96 -13.49
CA VAL A 172 15.39 4.77 -12.07
C VAL A 172 16.67 4.57 -11.28
N ALA A 173 16.83 5.33 -10.19
CA ALA A 173 17.99 5.20 -9.29
C ALA A 173 17.98 3.87 -8.55
N ALA A 174 19.16 3.25 -8.46
CA ALA A 174 19.34 2.05 -7.63
C ALA A 174 19.15 2.35 -6.14
N GLY A 175 18.81 1.32 -5.36
CA GLY A 175 18.72 1.43 -3.89
C GLY A 175 17.31 1.23 -3.32
N GLY A 176 16.34 0.98 -4.19
CA GLY A 176 14.94 0.71 -3.81
C GLY A 176 14.03 1.92 -3.93
N PHE A 177 12.82 1.79 -3.38
CA PHE A 177 11.70 2.69 -3.63
C PHE A 177 11.22 3.37 -2.34
N GLY A 178 10.59 4.53 -2.50
CA GLY A 178 9.69 5.09 -1.49
C GLY A 178 8.25 4.62 -1.70
N SER A 179 7.42 4.73 -0.68
CA SER A 179 5.97 4.65 -0.83
C SER A 179 5.28 5.73 0.00
N ILE A 180 4.33 6.45 -0.58
CA ILE A 180 3.56 7.48 0.10
C ILE A 180 2.09 7.38 -0.30
N GLY A 181 1.19 7.46 0.68
CA GLY A 181 -0.22 7.48 0.40
C GLY A 181 -1.05 8.20 1.46
N HIS A 182 -2.24 8.60 1.06
CA HIS A 182 -3.24 9.23 1.94
C HIS A 182 -4.43 8.28 2.14
N SER A 183 -4.93 8.17 3.37
CA SER A 183 -6.10 7.35 3.73
C SER A 183 -5.90 5.89 3.27
N LEU A 184 -6.76 5.34 2.41
CA LEU A 184 -6.56 4.03 1.77
C LEU A 184 -5.13 3.87 1.23
N GLY A 185 -4.59 4.86 0.52
CA GLY A 185 -3.22 4.83 0.03
C GLY A 185 -2.19 4.74 1.15
N GLY A 186 -2.47 5.34 2.31
CA GLY A 186 -1.58 5.31 3.47
C GLY A 186 -1.41 3.92 4.05
N HIS A 187 -2.51 3.20 4.34
CA HIS A 187 -2.39 1.81 4.81
C HIS A 187 -1.94 0.85 3.69
N ASN A 188 -2.31 1.10 2.44
CA ASN A 188 -1.84 0.29 1.33
C ASN A 188 -0.32 0.41 1.12
N SER A 189 0.27 1.59 1.39
CA SER A 189 1.73 1.78 1.43
C SER A 189 2.38 0.94 2.53
N ILE A 190 1.79 0.89 3.74
CA ILE A 190 2.27 0.05 4.85
C ILE A 190 2.19 -1.43 4.45
N TYR A 191 1.03 -1.89 4.01
CA TYR A 191 0.80 -3.29 3.64
C TYR A 191 1.76 -3.75 2.55
N THR A 192 1.90 -2.97 1.46
CA THR A 192 2.83 -3.32 0.37
C THR A 192 4.26 -3.39 0.88
N ALA A 193 4.70 -2.42 1.70
CA ALA A 193 6.06 -2.38 2.22
C ALA A 193 6.38 -3.53 3.19
N VAL A 194 5.38 -4.04 3.92
CA VAL A 194 5.57 -5.21 4.80
C VAL A 194 5.94 -6.44 3.98
N PHE A 195 5.31 -6.63 2.81
CA PHE A 195 5.56 -7.77 1.92
C PHE A 195 6.69 -7.54 0.91
N ASP A 196 6.99 -6.29 0.54
CA ASP A 196 8.03 -5.99 -0.44
C ASP A 196 9.20 -5.19 0.17
N PRO A 197 10.35 -5.83 0.41
CA PRO A 197 11.51 -5.18 1.02
C PRO A 197 12.22 -4.15 0.10
N ARG A 198 11.83 -4.06 -1.17
CA ARG A 198 12.34 -3.02 -2.09
C ARG A 198 11.84 -1.63 -1.71
N ILE A 199 10.71 -1.52 -0.99
CA ILE A 199 10.27 -0.24 -0.41
C ILE A 199 11.15 0.05 0.81
N LYS A 200 11.95 1.11 0.73
CA LYS A 200 12.94 1.50 1.74
C LYS A 200 12.48 2.59 2.71
N ALA A 201 11.46 3.36 2.32
CA ALA A 201 10.87 4.40 3.15
C ALA A 201 9.35 4.46 2.92
N VAL A 202 8.58 4.65 3.98
CA VAL A 202 7.12 4.68 3.93
C VAL A 202 6.57 5.93 4.58
N VAL A 203 5.64 6.60 3.91
CA VAL A 203 4.88 7.72 4.46
C VAL A 203 3.39 7.38 4.41
N SER A 204 2.74 7.36 5.57
CA SER A 204 1.30 7.16 5.69
C SER A 204 0.62 8.42 6.21
N CYS A 205 -0.17 9.07 5.36
CA CYS A 205 -0.93 10.26 5.72
C CYS A 205 -2.38 9.89 6.01
N CYS A 206 -2.86 10.11 7.24
CA CYS A 206 -4.25 9.79 7.64
C CYS A 206 -4.66 8.36 7.23
N GLY A 207 -3.75 7.39 7.38
CA GLY A 207 -3.92 6.08 6.77
C GLY A 207 -4.44 5.00 7.71
N PHE A 208 -4.35 5.21 9.02
CA PHE A 208 -4.65 4.16 9.99
C PHE A 208 -4.85 4.70 11.41
N ASP A 209 -5.45 3.90 12.23
CA ASP A 209 -5.36 3.78 13.67
C ASP A 209 -5.50 2.29 14.05
N SER A 210 -5.46 1.93 15.32
CA SER A 210 -5.70 0.54 15.74
C SER A 210 -7.13 0.12 15.40
N TYR A 211 -7.33 -1.13 14.99
CA TYR A 211 -8.68 -1.70 14.81
C TYR A 211 -9.53 -1.58 16.07
N GLN A 212 -8.91 -1.68 17.24
CA GLN A 212 -9.58 -1.52 18.53
C GLN A 212 -10.14 -0.12 18.76
N ASP A 213 -9.48 0.90 18.18
CA ASP A 213 -9.84 2.30 18.37
C ASP A 213 -10.68 2.87 17.20
N TYR A 214 -10.55 2.26 16.00
CA TYR A 214 -11.24 2.72 14.79
C TYR A 214 -12.75 2.77 15.04
N LYS A 215 -13.31 3.99 14.91
CA LYS A 215 -14.76 4.25 15.13
C LYS A 215 -15.34 3.54 16.36
N ASP A 216 -14.59 3.56 17.47
CA ASP A 216 -14.95 2.89 18.72
C ASP A 216 -15.13 1.36 18.60
N GLY A 217 -14.34 0.74 17.70
CA GLY A 217 -14.34 -0.70 17.45
C GLY A 217 -15.28 -1.16 16.32
N ASP A 218 -15.90 -0.23 15.60
CA ASP A 218 -16.68 -0.54 14.39
C ASP A 218 -15.74 -0.73 13.19
N ILE A 219 -15.40 -1.99 12.92
CA ILE A 219 -14.48 -2.38 11.84
C ILE A 219 -15.16 -2.63 10.49
N ASP A 220 -16.45 -2.39 10.34
CA ASP A 220 -17.19 -2.61 9.08
C ASP A 220 -16.52 -1.93 7.88
N GLY A 221 -15.93 -0.76 8.12
CA GLY A 221 -15.17 -0.04 7.10
C GLY A 221 -13.97 -0.84 6.55
N TRP A 222 -13.35 -1.70 7.35
CA TRP A 222 -12.23 -2.55 7.00
C TRP A 222 -12.64 -3.92 6.44
N ALA A 223 -13.86 -4.37 6.77
CA ALA A 223 -14.36 -5.72 6.48
C ALA A 223 -15.16 -5.82 5.18
N SER A 224 -15.23 -4.76 4.39
CA SER A 224 -15.94 -4.77 3.10
C SER A 224 -15.17 -5.55 2.02
N ASP A 225 -15.88 -5.91 0.94
CA ASP A 225 -15.29 -6.54 -0.26
C ASP A 225 -14.11 -5.77 -0.85
N ARG A 226 -14.09 -4.44 -0.67
CA ARG A 226 -13.00 -3.58 -1.07
C ARG A 226 -11.71 -3.83 -0.29
N TYR A 227 -11.83 -4.35 0.93
CA TYR A 227 -10.69 -4.53 1.83
C TYR A 227 -10.52 -6.00 2.21
N MET A 228 -10.89 -6.38 3.43
CA MET A 228 -10.60 -7.68 4.05
C MET A 228 -11.87 -8.34 4.59
N PRO A 229 -12.72 -8.97 3.74
CA PRO A 229 -14.00 -9.53 4.18
C PRO A 229 -13.91 -10.53 5.34
N LYS A 230 -12.78 -11.25 5.46
CA LYS A 230 -12.56 -12.22 6.54
C LYS A 230 -12.50 -11.59 7.93
N LEU A 231 -12.31 -10.28 8.06
CA LEU A 231 -12.38 -9.62 9.38
C LEU A 231 -13.72 -9.83 10.08
N LEU A 232 -14.81 -10.03 9.34
CA LEU A 232 -16.13 -10.36 9.91
C LEU A 232 -16.18 -11.71 10.63
N HIS A 233 -15.18 -12.56 10.45
CA HIS A 233 -15.10 -13.87 11.12
C HIS A 233 -14.44 -13.81 12.50
N TYR A 234 -13.91 -12.65 12.89
CA TYR A 234 -13.22 -12.45 14.16
C TYR A 234 -14.02 -11.52 15.07
N ALA A 235 -14.05 -11.83 16.37
CA ALA A 235 -14.35 -10.77 17.32
C ALA A 235 -13.22 -9.74 17.31
N LEU A 236 -13.52 -8.50 17.61
CA LEU A 236 -12.55 -7.39 17.54
C LEU A 236 -11.25 -7.69 18.30
N ALA A 237 -11.37 -8.31 19.49
CA ALA A 237 -10.22 -8.68 20.31
C ALA A 237 -9.40 -9.85 19.77
N ASP A 238 -9.96 -10.63 18.84
CA ASP A 238 -9.35 -11.85 18.30
C ASP A 238 -8.74 -11.63 16.90
N ILE A 239 -8.79 -10.41 16.37
CA ILE A 239 -8.13 -10.07 15.11
C ILE A 239 -6.62 -10.33 15.29
N PRO A 240 -6.00 -11.19 14.45
CA PRO A 240 -4.69 -11.76 14.76
C PRO A 240 -3.51 -10.80 14.51
N PHE A 241 -3.76 -9.58 14.02
CA PHE A 241 -2.76 -8.52 13.82
C PHE A 241 -3.41 -7.14 13.90
N ASP A 242 -2.61 -6.10 14.13
CA ASP A 242 -3.06 -4.72 14.10
C ASP A 242 -1.93 -3.82 13.56
N PHE A 243 -2.18 -2.53 13.37
CA PHE A 243 -1.24 -1.59 12.77
C PHE A 243 0.09 -1.50 13.53
N HIS A 244 0.11 -1.70 14.85
CA HIS A 244 1.37 -1.76 15.60
C HIS A 244 2.28 -2.93 15.16
N ASP A 245 1.73 -4.07 14.77
CA ASP A 245 2.52 -5.19 14.24
C ASP A 245 3.07 -4.88 12.85
N MET A 246 2.24 -4.28 12.00
CA MET A 246 2.61 -3.92 10.63
C MET A 246 3.65 -2.80 10.58
N VAL A 247 3.47 -1.73 11.37
CA VAL A 247 4.43 -0.63 11.45
C VAL A 247 5.76 -1.14 12.03
N ALA A 248 5.70 -1.96 13.07
CA ALA A 248 6.89 -2.58 13.62
C ALA A 248 7.60 -3.48 12.60
N ALA A 249 6.86 -4.23 11.75
CA ALA A 249 7.42 -5.08 10.70
C ALA A 249 8.19 -4.30 9.61
N LEU A 250 8.03 -2.98 9.53
CA LEU A 250 8.82 -2.13 8.65
C LEU A 250 10.26 -1.92 9.15
N ALA A 251 10.51 -2.09 10.46
CA ALA A 251 11.84 -1.85 11.03
C ALA A 251 12.95 -2.67 10.33
N PRO A 252 14.15 -2.11 10.09
CA PRO A 252 14.63 -0.78 10.49
C PRO A 252 14.38 0.34 9.45
N ARG A 253 13.45 0.16 8.52
CA ARG A 253 13.14 1.12 7.45
C ARG A 253 12.47 2.38 8.01
N PRO A 254 12.82 3.59 7.52
CA PRO A 254 12.14 4.82 7.90
C PRO A 254 10.63 4.77 7.65
N PHE A 255 9.88 5.18 8.67
CA PHE A 255 8.43 5.31 8.61
C PHE A 255 7.98 6.67 9.14
N LEU A 256 7.11 7.36 8.41
CA LEU A 256 6.49 8.62 8.82
C LEU A 256 4.98 8.46 8.83
N ALA A 257 4.35 8.64 9.98
CA ALA A 257 2.91 8.79 10.11
C ALA A 257 2.53 10.28 10.21
N VAL A 258 1.57 10.70 9.39
CA VAL A 258 0.94 12.02 9.49
C VAL A 258 -0.48 11.81 9.98
N ALA A 259 -0.73 12.15 11.25
CA ALA A 259 -2.02 11.97 11.92
C ALA A 259 -2.60 13.34 12.34
N PRO A 260 -3.49 13.94 11.55
CA PRO A 260 -4.07 15.23 11.86
C PRO A 260 -4.94 15.19 13.12
N LEU A 261 -4.81 16.20 13.97
CA LEU A 261 -5.55 16.28 15.25
C LEU A 261 -7.08 16.31 15.10
N ARG A 262 -7.58 16.63 13.91
CA ARG A 262 -9.01 16.75 13.59
C ARG A 262 -9.44 15.77 12.50
N ASP A 263 -8.73 14.66 12.35
CA ASP A 263 -9.18 13.61 11.45
C ASP A 263 -10.49 12.99 11.98
N ALA A 264 -11.51 12.98 11.13
CA ALA A 264 -12.83 12.44 11.48
C ALA A 264 -12.89 10.92 11.32
N ASN A 265 -11.87 10.30 10.71
CA ASN A 265 -11.86 8.88 10.39
C ASN A 265 -10.90 8.08 11.29
N PHE A 266 -9.70 8.63 11.56
CA PHE A 266 -8.67 7.96 12.35
C PHE A 266 -8.29 8.79 13.58
N LYS A 267 -8.20 8.14 14.74
CA LYS A 267 -7.87 8.79 16.01
C LYS A 267 -6.36 8.99 16.11
N TRP A 268 -5.88 10.24 16.08
CA TRP A 268 -4.45 10.54 16.18
C TRP A 268 -3.81 10.01 17.47
N GLN A 269 -4.58 9.95 18.58
CA GLN A 269 -4.09 9.38 19.84
C GLN A 269 -3.79 7.89 19.73
N SER A 270 -4.51 7.18 18.89
CA SER A 270 -4.25 5.77 18.60
C SER A 270 -2.98 5.62 17.76
N VAL A 271 -2.79 6.47 16.75
CA VAL A 271 -1.57 6.49 15.93
C VAL A 271 -0.33 6.80 16.78
N ASP A 272 -0.44 7.72 17.74
CA ASP A 272 0.65 8.09 18.66
C ASP A 272 1.08 6.93 19.58
N ARG A 273 0.16 6.02 19.89
CA ARG A 273 0.47 4.81 20.68
C ARG A 273 1.11 3.69 19.86
N ILE A 274 0.91 3.67 18.56
CA ILE A 274 1.47 2.69 17.63
C ILE A 274 2.92 3.02 17.32
#